data_aaead3a91b1b58d090b0a158b7b01050
#
_entry.id   aaead3a91b1b58d090b0a158b7b01050
#
_cell.length_a   1.000
_cell.length_b   1.000
_cell.length_c   1.000
_cell.angle_alpha   90.00
_cell.angle_beta   90.00
_cell.angle_gamma   90.00
#
_symmetry.space_group_name_H-M   'P 1'
#
loop_
_entity.id
_entity.type
_entity.pdbx_description
1 polymer ?
#
loop_
_entity_poly.entity_id
_entity_poly.type
_entity_poly.pdbx_seq_one_letter_code
_entity_poly.pdbx_strand_id
1 'polypeptide(L)'
;LGAYKLKDGEGNEVYSRSVSIRLFAQRQQWTQFDTDIGRSHSTVMVTKLKGDLKDSRGTFNLGRDSKYRTPEEWAALDEDYKARQSSVKNSKVLFGKVSMNKPFDAKGNPMQGYEGEIDFVYYVKNFQSKKSMDAALQEITAKKLLPIEHTIKLTSKKEKMSTNSYATVVASLGSKV
;
A
#
# COMPACT_ATOMS: atom_id res chain seq x y z
N LEU A 1 12.80 10.17 -6.49
CA LEU A 1 12.62 9.16 -5.43
C LEU A 1 12.29 9.84 -4.10
N GLY A 2 11.23 9.34 -3.41
CA GLY A 2 10.85 9.83 -2.09
C GLY A 2 9.75 10.88 -2.05
N ALA A 3 9.01 11.09 -3.14
CA ALA A 3 7.79 11.87 -3.15
C ALA A 3 6.56 10.98 -3.33
N TYR A 4 5.46 11.38 -2.71
CA TYR A 4 4.14 10.83 -2.96
C TYR A 4 3.59 11.44 -4.24
N LYS A 5 2.96 10.61 -5.05
CA LYS A 5 2.27 11.04 -6.27
C LYS A 5 0.77 10.82 -6.12
N LEU A 6 0.01 11.85 -6.32
CA LEU A 6 -1.44 11.82 -6.49
C LEU A 6 -1.74 12.00 -7.98
N LYS A 7 -2.64 11.19 -8.52
CA LYS A 7 -3.26 11.40 -9.81
C LYS A 7 -4.73 11.72 -9.54
N ASP A 8 -5.15 12.91 -9.92
CA ASP A 8 -6.53 13.36 -9.72
C ASP A 8 -7.50 12.79 -10.78
N GLY A 9 -8.79 13.12 -10.64
CA GLY A 9 -9.83 12.66 -11.58
C GLY A 9 -9.71 13.23 -12.99
N GLU A 10 -8.95 14.31 -13.17
CA GLU A 10 -8.67 14.95 -14.47
C GLU A 10 -7.39 14.42 -15.12
N GLY A 11 -6.63 13.60 -14.39
CA GLY A 11 -5.40 13.00 -14.87
C GLY A 11 -4.14 13.79 -14.53
N ASN A 12 -4.24 14.90 -13.79
CA ASN A 12 -3.08 15.66 -13.35
C ASN A 12 -2.27 14.88 -12.34
N GLU A 13 -0.96 14.96 -12.46
CA GLU A 13 -0.01 14.34 -11.52
C GLU A 13 0.57 15.40 -10.59
N VAL A 14 0.36 15.21 -9.29
CA VAL A 14 0.81 16.12 -8.23
C VAL A 14 1.71 15.36 -7.29
N TYR A 15 2.78 15.98 -6.87
CA TYR A 15 3.81 15.40 -6.02
C TYR A 15 3.94 16.14 -4.70
N SER A 16 4.26 15.42 -3.63
CA SER A 16 4.62 16.01 -2.34
C SER A 16 5.63 15.11 -1.61
N ARG A 17 6.56 15.72 -0.87
CA ARG A 17 7.52 14.96 -0.05
C ARG A 17 6.94 14.45 1.25
N SER A 18 5.86 15.05 1.72
CA SER A 18 5.10 14.58 2.88
C SER A 18 3.63 14.86 2.69
N VAL A 19 2.80 13.94 3.15
CA VAL A 19 1.34 14.07 3.12
C VAL A 19 0.77 13.73 4.49
N SER A 20 -0.38 14.28 4.79
CA SER A 20 -1.20 13.89 5.93
C SER A 20 -2.44 13.17 5.43
N ILE A 21 -2.69 11.97 5.93
CA ILE A 21 -3.88 11.20 5.56
C ILE A 21 -4.81 11.03 6.76
N ARG A 22 -6.10 10.99 6.49
CA ARG A 22 -7.16 10.63 7.43
C ARG A 22 -7.86 9.40 6.89
N LEU A 23 -7.77 8.29 7.61
CA LEU A 23 -8.23 6.99 7.12
C LEU A 23 -9.70 6.74 7.46
N PHE A 24 -10.47 6.34 6.45
CA PHE A 24 -11.85 5.91 6.59
C PHE A 24 -11.99 4.39 6.56
N ALA A 25 -11.17 3.73 5.75
CA ALA A 25 -11.17 2.30 5.63
C ALA A 25 -9.81 1.76 5.16
N GLN A 26 -9.56 0.49 5.49
CA GLN A 26 -8.46 -0.29 4.93
C GLN A 26 -8.97 -1.64 4.44
N ARG A 27 -8.36 -2.12 3.37
CA ARG A 27 -8.64 -3.42 2.76
C ARG A 27 -7.32 -4.08 2.36
N GLN A 28 -7.41 -5.31 1.95
CA GLN A 28 -6.30 -6.05 1.35
C GLN A 28 -6.71 -6.55 -0.03
N GLN A 29 -5.75 -6.58 -0.94
CA GLN A 29 -5.93 -7.14 -2.27
C GLN A 29 -4.67 -7.94 -2.63
N TRP A 30 -4.88 -9.10 -3.25
CA TRP A 30 -3.79 -9.90 -3.81
C TRP A 30 -3.82 -9.80 -5.33
N THR A 31 -2.64 -9.74 -5.91
CA THR A 31 -2.46 -9.70 -7.36
C THR A 31 -1.40 -10.69 -7.77
N GLN A 32 -1.58 -11.32 -8.92
CA GLN A 32 -0.59 -12.16 -9.57
C GLN A 32 -0.49 -11.76 -11.04
N PHE A 33 0.73 -11.52 -11.52
CA PHE A 33 0.96 -11.25 -12.92
C PHE A 33 0.96 -12.58 -13.68
N ASP A 34 0.17 -12.63 -14.72
CA ASP A 34 0.07 -13.76 -15.63
C ASP A 34 0.92 -13.46 -16.87
N THR A 35 2.03 -14.19 -17.00
CA THR A 35 2.99 -14.01 -18.09
C THR A 35 2.44 -14.45 -19.43
N ASP A 36 1.53 -15.44 -19.44
CA ASP A 36 1.02 -16.02 -20.68
C ASP A 36 0.09 -15.07 -21.42
N ILE A 37 -0.66 -14.27 -20.65
CA ILE A 37 -1.60 -13.29 -21.21
C ILE A 37 -1.16 -11.83 -20.99
N GLY A 38 0.00 -11.60 -20.37
CA GLY A 38 0.59 -10.28 -20.16
C GLY A 38 -0.22 -9.33 -19.26
N ARG A 39 -1.04 -9.86 -18.35
CA ARG A 39 -1.86 -9.05 -17.44
C ARG A 39 -1.92 -9.61 -16.02
N SER A 40 -2.39 -8.79 -15.09
CA SER A 40 -2.56 -9.21 -13.69
C SER A 40 -3.98 -9.70 -13.41
N HIS A 41 -4.06 -10.78 -12.65
CA HIS A 41 -5.27 -11.20 -11.95
C HIS A 41 -5.26 -10.58 -10.55
N SER A 42 -6.41 -10.11 -10.09
CA SER A 42 -6.57 -9.48 -8.76
C SER A 42 -7.80 -10.02 -8.06
N THR A 43 -7.69 -10.24 -6.76
CA THR A 43 -8.86 -10.54 -5.92
C THR A 43 -9.76 -9.32 -5.80
N VAL A 44 -10.98 -9.52 -5.31
CA VAL A 44 -11.75 -8.42 -4.73
C VAL A 44 -11.02 -7.87 -3.49
N MET A 45 -11.32 -6.65 -3.10
CA MET A 45 -10.76 -6.06 -1.89
C MET A 45 -11.46 -6.64 -0.67
N VAL A 46 -10.71 -7.20 0.28
CA VAL A 46 -11.22 -7.89 1.46
C VAL A 46 -10.61 -7.34 2.74
N THR A 47 -11.29 -7.51 3.87
CA THR A 47 -10.75 -7.14 5.19
C THR A 47 -9.78 -8.19 5.72
N LYS A 48 -10.07 -9.47 5.47
CA LYS A 48 -9.24 -10.62 5.86
C LYS A 48 -9.24 -11.65 4.74
N LEU A 49 -8.11 -12.31 4.56
CA LEU A 49 -8.02 -13.48 3.68
C LEU A 49 -8.84 -14.62 4.26
N LYS A 50 -9.72 -15.20 3.45
CA LYS A 50 -10.50 -16.40 3.76
C LYS A 50 -10.40 -17.38 2.59
N GLY A 51 -9.92 -18.60 2.87
CA GLY A 51 -9.84 -19.68 1.87
C GLY A 51 -8.86 -19.37 0.72
N ASP A 52 -9.13 -19.97 -0.43
CA ASP A 52 -8.32 -19.80 -1.63
C ASP A 52 -8.49 -18.41 -2.24
N LEU A 53 -7.40 -17.91 -2.83
CA LEU A 53 -7.41 -16.62 -3.51
C LEU A 53 -7.96 -16.78 -4.93
N LYS A 54 -9.16 -16.30 -5.17
CA LYS A 54 -9.75 -16.19 -6.51
C LYS A 54 -9.65 -14.76 -7.03
N ASP A 55 -9.51 -14.62 -8.35
CA ASP A 55 -9.62 -13.31 -8.96
C ASP A 55 -11.05 -12.74 -8.83
N SER A 56 -11.22 -11.46 -9.12
CA SER A 56 -12.51 -10.78 -9.02
C SER A 56 -13.59 -11.34 -9.95
N ARG A 57 -13.21 -12.13 -10.95
CA ARG A 57 -14.12 -12.80 -11.90
C ARG A 57 -14.46 -14.24 -11.46
N GLY A 58 -13.75 -14.77 -10.45
CA GLY A 58 -13.90 -16.13 -9.97
C GLY A 58 -13.37 -17.22 -10.92
N THR A 59 -12.63 -16.84 -11.96
CA THR A 59 -12.16 -17.73 -13.03
C THR A 59 -10.72 -18.18 -12.87
N PHE A 60 -9.91 -17.46 -12.09
CA PHE A 60 -8.50 -17.74 -11.89
C PHE A 60 -8.19 -17.86 -10.40
N ASN A 61 -7.53 -18.94 -10.00
CA ASN A 61 -7.01 -19.10 -8.66
C ASN A 61 -5.57 -18.57 -8.61
N LEU A 62 -5.35 -17.52 -7.80
CA LEU A 62 -3.99 -17.04 -7.54
C LEU A 62 -3.19 -18.15 -6.85
N GLY A 63 -1.93 -18.29 -7.23
CA GLY A 63 -1.09 -19.42 -6.81
C GLY A 63 -0.75 -19.49 -5.32
N ARG A 64 -1.21 -18.55 -4.48
CA ARG A 64 -0.92 -18.52 -3.05
C ARG A 64 -2.02 -19.16 -2.22
N ASP A 65 -1.63 -20.06 -1.31
CA ASP A 65 -2.48 -20.53 -0.24
C ASP A 65 -2.37 -19.63 1.01
N SER A 66 -3.25 -19.87 1.99
CA SER A 66 -3.29 -19.13 3.25
C SER A 66 -2.52 -19.82 4.39
N LYS A 67 -1.76 -20.90 4.11
CA LYS A 67 -1.07 -21.67 5.14
C LYS A 67 0.13 -20.88 5.68
N TYR A 68 0.21 -20.77 7.00
CA TYR A 68 1.44 -20.38 7.66
C TYR A 68 2.46 -21.54 7.59
N ARG A 69 3.73 -21.21 7.34
CA ARG A 69 4.83 -22.18 7.29
C ARG A 69 6.02 -21.63 8.06
N THR A 70 6.72 -22.50 8.75
CA THR A 70 8.03 -22.16 9.29
C THR A 70 9.05 -22.00 8.15
N PRO A 71 10.24 -21.39 8.42
CA PRO A 71 11.31 -21.31 7.42
C PRO A 71 11.75 -22.69 6.91
N GLU A 72 11.80 -23.71 7.78
CA GLU A 72 12.16 -25.08 7.43
C GLU A 72 11.10 -25.73 6.54
N GLU A 73 9.84 -25.60 6.89
CA GLU A 73 8.72 -26.08 6.06
C GLU A 73 8.70 -25.40 4.71
N TRP A 74 9.00 -24.09 4.66
CA TRP A 74 9.11 -23.37 3.41
C TRP A 74 10.28 -23.87 2.56
N ALA A 75 11.45 -24.11 3.17
CA ALA A 75 12.63 -24.62 2.48
C ALA A 75 12.42 -26.00 1.83
N ALA A 76 11.60 -26.85 2.49
CA ALA A 76 11.28 -28.19 2.00
C ALA A 76 10.30 -28.26 0.84
N LEU A 77 9.67 -27.12 0.46
CA LEU A 77 8.71 -27.09 -0.66
C LEU A 77 9.41 -27.18 -2.01
N ASP A 78 8.65 -27.69 -3.00
CA ASP A 78 9.03 -27.67 -4.41
C ASP A 78 9.28 -26.24 -4.93
N GLU A 79 10.28 -26.05 -5.80
CA GLU A 79 10.68 -24.74 -6.29
C GLU A 79 9.61 -24.07 -7.15
N ASP A 80 8.89 -24.84 -7.98
CA ASP A 80 7.80 -24.29 -8.81
C ASP A 80 6.63 -23.83 -7.90
N TYR A 81 6.37 -24.58 -6.83
CA TYR A 81 5.37 -24.17 -5.84
C TYR A 81 5.81 -22.89 -5.12
N LYS A 82 7.06 -22.78 -4.68
CA LYS A 82 7.61 -21.55 -4.07
C LYS A 82 7.52 -20.36 -5.01
N ALA A 83 7.88 -20.55 -6.29
CA ALA A 83 7.80 -19.52 -7.31
C ALA A 83 6.36 -19.00 -7.48
N ARG A 84 5.37 -19.90 -7.56
CA ARG A 84 3.96 -19.52 -7.62
C ARG A 84 3.50 -18.77 -6.38
N GLN A 85 3.86 -19.24 -5.19
CA GLN A 85 3.53 -18.55 -3.93
C GLN A 85 4.13 -17.14 -3.90
N SER A 86 5.38 -16.98 -4.35
CA SER A 86 6.11 -15.71 -4.36
C SER A 86 5.61 -14.73 -5.42
N SER A 87 5.02 -15.22 -6.50
CA SER A 87 4.46 -14.38 -7.58
C SER A 87 3.22 -13.60 -7.15
N VAL A 88 2.51 -14.10 -6.13
CA VAL A 88 1.34 -13.42 -5.58
C VAL A 88 1.75 -12.30 -4.63
N LYS A 89 1.39 -11.08 -4.98
CA LYS A 89 1.71 -9.87 -4.19
C LYS A 89 0.49 -9.40 -3.42
N ASN A 90 0.70 -9.06 -2.17
CA ASN A 90 -0.31 -8.46 -1.30
C ASN A 90 -0.14 -6.95 -1.22
N SER A 91 -1.23 -6.22 -1.42
CA SER A 91 -1.31 -4.77 -1.20
C SER A 91 -2.27 -4.48 -0.06
N LYS A 92 -1.84 -3.60 0.84
CA LYS A 92 -2.76 -2.91 1.77
C LYS A 92 -3.36 -1.73 1.01
N VAL A 93 -4.67 -1.64 0.95
CA VAL A 93 -5.39 -0.57 0.24
C VAL A 93 -6.02 0.35 1.28
N LEU A 94 -5.65 1.61 1.22
CA LEU A 94 -6.09 2.65 2.15
C LEU A 94 -7.03 3.61 1.43
N PHE A 95 -8.13 3.95 2.10
CA PHE A 95 -9.14 4.89 1.63
C PHE A 95 -9.31 6.00 2.64
N GLY A 96 -9.49 7.23 2.18
CA GLY A 96 -9.71 8.35 3.06
C GLY A 96 -9.50 9.70 2.38
N LYS A 97 -9.04 10.65 3.18
CA LYS A 97 -8.66 11.99 2.74
C LYS A 97 -7.15 12.19 2.85
N VAL A 98 -6.56 12.88 1.92
CA VAL A 98 -5.15 13.27 1.91
C VAL A 98 -5.02 14.77 1.75
N SER A 99 -4.10 15.37 2.51
CA SER A 99 -3.63 16.74 2.31
C SER A 99 -2.16 16.69 1.94
N MET A 100 -1.79 17.38 0.88
CA MET A 100 -0.41 17.41 0.37
C MET A 100 0.33 18.62 0.92
N ASN A 101 1.51 18.39 1.48
CA ASN A 101 2.36 19.47 1.99
C ASN A 101 3.27 20.00 0.87
N LYS A 102 3.14 21.29 0.55
CA LYS A 102 3.90 21.96 -0.52
C LYS A 102 3.88 21.15 -1.82
N PRO A 103 2.70 20.99 -2.44
CA PRO A 103 2.54 20.21 -3.66
C PRO A 103 3.29 20.83 -4.83
N PHE A 104 3.81 20.00 -5.73
CA PHE A 104 4.57 20.42 -6.92
C PHE A 104 4.29 19.49 -8.10
N ASP A 105 4.52 20.01 -9.32
CA ASP A 105 4.39 19.23 -10.56
C ASP A 105 5.62 18.35 -10.83
N ALA A 106 5.61 17.59 -11.92
CA ALA A 106 6.72 16.73 -12.33
C ALA A 106 8.02 17.50 -12.62
N LYS A 107 7.94 18.81 -12.87
CA LYS A 107 9.10 19.71 -13.12
C LYS A 107 9.60 20.36 -11.82
N GLY A 108 8.87 20.18 -10.71
CA GLY A 108 9.21 20.77 -9.42
C GLY A 108 8.57 22.15 -9.18
N ASN A 109 7.68 22.61 -10.03
CA ASN A 109 7.00 23.89 -9.84
C ASN A 109 5.89 23.75 -8.80
N PRO A 110 5.72 24.73 -7.89
CA PRO A 110 4.62 24.70 -6.91
C PRO A 110 3.26 24.61 -7.59
N MET A 111 2.38 23.78 -7.02
CA MET A 111 0.99 23.66 -7.42
C MET A 111 0.07 24.15 -6.29
N GLN A 112 -1.10 24.69 -6.64
CA GLN A 112 -2.12 25.12 -5.69
C GLN A 112 -3.35 24.23 -5.79
N GLY A 113 -4.19 24.23 -4.75
CA GLY A 113 -5.46 23.52 -4.72
C GLY A 113 -5.39 22.10 -4.18
N TYR A 114 -4.21 21.63 -3.73
CA TYR A 114 -3.98 20.27 -3.21
C TYR A 114 -3.59 20.24 -1.72
N GLU A 115 -3.63 21.37 -1.03
CA GLU A 115 -3.34 21.51 0.40
C GLU A 115 -4.52 21.11 1.28
N GLY A 116 -5.73 21.20 0.74
CA GLY A 116 -6.97 20.76 1.39
C GLY A 116 -7.13 19.24 1.36
N GLU A 117 -8.17 18.76 2.04
CA GLU A 117 -8.48 17.33 2.05
C GLU A 117 -9.08 16.88 0.70
N ILE A 118 -8.42 15.91 0.06
CA ILE A 118 -8.81 15.31 -1.22
C ILE A 118 -9.02 13.82 -1.00
N ASP A 119 -10.03 13.22 -1.64
CA ASP A 119 -10.26 11.78 -1.61
C ASP A 119 -9.08 11.01 -2.22
N PHE A 120 -8.66 9.93 -1.57
CA PHE A 120 -7.58 9.09 -2.09
C PHE A 120 -7.84 7.61 -1.93
N VAL A 121 -7.19 6.85 -2.81
CA VAL A 121 -6.95 5.42 -2.69
C VAL A 121 -5.45 5.17 -2.80
N TYR A 122 -4.86 4.47 -1.84
CA TYR A 122 -3.42 4.21 -1.84
C TYR A 122 -3.12 2.73 -1.66
N TYR A 123 -2.36 2.16 -2.60
CA TYR A 123 -1.92 0.77 -2.59
C TYR A 123 -0.52 0.67 -2.00
N VAL A 124 -0.42 0.25 -0.75
CA VAL A 124 0.85 0.04 -0.05
C VAL A 124 1.33 -1.38 -0.34
N LYS A 125 2.34 -1.51 -1.19
CA LYS A 125 2.85 -2.81 -1.68
C LYS A 125 4.10 -3.28 -0.93
N ASN A 126 4.99 -2.36 -0.58
CA ASN A 126 6.27 -2.64 0.06
C ASN A 126 6.07 -3.11 1.51
N PHE A 127 6.77 -4.17 1.91
CA PHE A 127 6.65 -4.76 3.26
C PHE A 127 6.99 -3.76 4.37
N GLN A 128 8.10 -3.02 4.25
CA GLN A 128 8.51 -2.05 5.27
C GLN A 128 7.50 -0.90 5.39
N SER A 129 6.96 -0.45 4.26
CA SER A 129 5.89 0.56 4.23
C SER A 129 4.62 0.05 4.92
N LYS A 130 4.22 -1.20 4.69
CA LYS A 130 3.09 -1.83 5.39
C LYS A 130 3.34 -1.91 6.89
N LYS A 131 4.52 -2.34 7.30
CA LYS A 131 4.92 -2.43 8.71
C LYS A 131 4.86 -1.07 9.41
N SER A 132 5.38 -0.02 8.77
CA SER A 132 5.34 1.35 9.30
C SER A 132 3.90 1.85 9.44
N MET A 133 3.04 1.59 8.45
CA MET A 133 1.63 1.95 8.51
C MET A 133 0.89 1.19 9.61
N ASP A 134 1.14 -0.09 9.77
CA ASP A 134 0.54 -0.91 10.84
C ASP A 134 0.95 -0.42 12.23
N ALA A 135 2.20 -0.01 12.41
CA ALA A 135 2.68 0.56 13.66
C ALA A 135 1.94 1.87 14.02
N ALA A 136 1.73 2.77 13.05
CA ALA A 136 0.97 4.00 13.27
C ALA A 136 -0.51 3.72 13.59
N LEU A 137 -1.12 2.74 12.94
CA LEU A 137 -2.51 2.33 13.24
C LEU A 137 -2.63 1.66 14.62
N GLN A 138 -1.64 0.86 15.01
CA GLN A 138 -1.58 0.28 16.36
C GLN A 138 -1.44 1.35 17.43
N GLU A 139 -0.63 2.39 17.19
CA GLU A 139 -0.51 3.53 18.10
C GLU A 139 -1.85 4.26 18.30
N ILE A 140 -2.60 4.52 17.21
CA ILE A 140 -3.94 5.09 17.25
C ILE A 140 -4.86 4.22 18.11
N THR A 141 -4.87 2.92 17.90
CA THR A 141 -5.70 1.96 18.65
C THR A 141 -5.29 1.89 20.12
N ALA A 142 -4.00 1.83 20.42
CA ALA A 142 -3.49 1.79 21.79
C ALA A 142 -3.86 3.04 22.60
N LYS A 143 -3.89 4.19 21.94
CA LYS A 143 -4.35 5.47 22.51
C LYS A 143 -5.89 5.62 22.55
N LYS A 144 -6.63 4.61 22.11
CA LYS A 144 -8.10 4.62 21.99
C LYS A 144 -8.63 5.78 21.13
N LEU A 145 -7.87 6.16 20.11
CA LEU A 145 -8.23 7.20 19.16
C LEU A 145 -8.95 6.60 17.95
N LEU A 146 -9.75 7.41 17.27
CA LEU A 146 -10.40 7.00 16.02
C LEU A 146 -9.58 7.44 14.82
N PRO A 147 -9.25 6.54 13.89
CA PRO A 147 -8.46 6.89 12.70
C PRO A 147 -9.11 7.98 11.82
N ILE A 148 -10.45 8.10 11.87
CA ILE A 148 -11.19 9.12 11.13
C ILE A 148 -11.06 10.53 11.75
N GLU A 149 -10.69 10.62 13.02
CA GLU A 149 -10.54 11.89 13.74
C GLU A 149 -9.08 12.35 13.85
N HIS A 150 -8.13 11.56 13.35
CA HIS A 150 -6.72 11.85 13.48
C HIS A 150 -6.01 11.69 12.13
N THR A 151 -5.08 12.57 11.87
CA THR A 151 -4.21 12.44 10.71
C THR A 151 -3.07 11.46 11.01
N ILE A 152 -2.59 10.80 9.95
CA ILE A 152 -1.33 10.06 9.93
C ILE A 152 -0.42 10.81 8.97
N LYS A 153 0.71 11.29 9.47
CA LYS A 153 1.72 11.92 8.64
C LYS A 153 2.55 10.85 7.93
N LEU A 154 2.65 10.96 6.63
CA LEU A 154 3.48 10.08 5.81
C LEU A 154 4.66 10.87 5.24
N THR A 155 5.85 10.36 5.47
CA THR A 155 7.09 10.78 4.84
C THR A 155 7.76 9.56 4.20
N SER A 156 8.83 9.75 3.48
CA SER A 156 9.57 8.65 2.89
C SER A 156 11.01 8.60 3.40
N LYS A 157 11.54 7.37 3.52
CA LYS A 157 12.94 7.10 3.79
C LYS A 157 13.54 6.35 2.61
N LYS A 158 14.72 6.76 2.18
CA LYS A 158 15.48 6.05 1.15
C LYS A 158 16.18 4.85 1.79
N GLU A 159 15.95 3.68 1.25
CA GLU A 159 16.60 2.43 1.64
C GLU A 159 17.47 1.92 0.48
N LYS A 160 18.57 1.27 0.83
CA LYS A 160 19.42 0.57 -0.14
C LYS A 160 19.29 -0.93 0.06
N MET A 161 19.17 -1.66 -1.02
CA MET A 161 19.24 -3.12 -1.04
C MET A 161 20.17 -3.51 -2.18
N SER A 162 21.40 -3.93 -1.86
CA SER A 162 22.44 -4.21 -2.84
C SER A 162 22.69 -3.00 -3.75
N THR A 163 22.52 -3.14 -5.07
CA THR A 163 22.72 -2.06 -6.06
C THR A 163 21.50 -1.14 -6.23
N ASN A 164 20.34 -1.54 -5.74
CA ASN A 164 19.09 -0.80 -5.93
C ASN A 164 18.74 0.09 -4.72
N SER A 165 18.18 1.25 -5.02
CA SER A 165 17.60 2.15 -4.01
C SER A 165 16.07 2.18 -4.18
N TYR A 166 15.36 2.12 -3.07
CA TYR A 166 13.90 2.25 -3.05
C TYR A 166 13.48 3.18 -1.90
N ALA A 167 12.26 3.67 -1.97
CA ALA A 167 11.68 4.50 -0.91
C ALA A 167 10.67 3.69 -0.10
N THR A 168 10.73 3.81 1.22
CA THR A 168 9.74 3.25 2.14
C THR A 168 8.93 4.37 2.77
N VAL A 169 7.67 4.08 3.02
CA VAL A 169 6.78 4.97 3.79
C VAL A 169 7.19 4.95 5.25
N VAL A 170 7.32 6.12 5.84
CA VAL A 170 7.43 6.32 7.28
C VAL A 170 6.14 6.99 7.75
N ALA A 171 5.34 6.26 8.50
CA ALA A 171 4.07 6.73 9.04
C ALA A 171 4.22 7.09 10.53
N SER A 172 3.59 8.18 10.94
CA SER A 172 3.53 8.61 12.33
C SER A 172 2.17 9.22 12.65
N LEU A 173 1.72 9.11 13.89
CA LEU A 173 0.51 9.78 14.34
C LEU A 173 0.65 11.29 14.16
N GLY A 174 -0.35 11.92 13.56
CA GLY A 174 -0.45 13.36 13.37
C GLY A 174 -1.39 14.01 14.37
N SER A 175 -2.00 15.13 13.98
CA SER A 175 -2.91 15.93 14.78
C SER A 175 -4.36 15.38 14.76
N LYS A 176 -5.14 15.75 15.75
CA LYS A 176 -6.60 15.62 15.72
C LYS A 176 -7.14 16.61 14.67
N VAL A 177 -8.14 16.17 13.93
CA VAL A 177 -8.86 16.98 12.93
C VAL A 177 -10.04 17.68 13.60
#